data_6615b28df649217fd4d3be3552f6571b
#
_entry.id   6615b28df649217fd4d3be3552f6571b
#
_cell.length_a   1.000
_cell.length_b   1.000
_cell.length_c   1.000
_cell.angle_alpha   90.00
_cell.angle_beta   90.00
_cell.angle_gamma   90.00
#
_symmetry.space_group_name_H-M   'P 1'
#
loop_
_entity.id
_entity.type
_entity.pdbx_description
1 polymer ?
#
loop_
_entity_poly.entity_id
_entity_poly.type
_entity_poly.pdbx_seq_one_letter_code
_entity_poly.pdbx_strand_id
1 'polypeptide(L)'
;MKPSVDMALFLTAVLKGAHATRQRHLNQARLIQAAIQQRWQLDNPWRWQLKHLQWLMREHLAEHSPHSRYYYGLTMRLIVRRLGKEGDWRLLWRSPLQRAANATKSRFDPHTE
;
A
#
# COMPACT_ATOMS: atom_id res chain seq x y z
N MET A 1 13.76 -12.01 -22.43
CA MET A 1 13.08 -11.79 -21.14
C MET A 1 12.50 -10.39 -21.08
N LYS A 2 11.27 -10.28 -20.63
CA LYS A 2 10.61 -9.00 -20.56
C LYS A 2 11.01 -8.27 -19.27
N PRO A 3 11.49 -7.04 -19.36
CA PRO A 3 11.86 -6.32 -18.13
C PRO A 3 10.63 -5.94 -17.32
N SER A 4 10.81 -5.87 -16.03
CA SER A 4 9.75 -5.40 -15.14
C SER A 4 9.54 -3.90 -15.32
N VAL A 5 8.35 -3.44 -15.02
CA VAL A 5 8.05 -2.01 -15.01
C VAL A 5 8.92 -1.35 -13.95
N ASP A 6 9.51 -0.22 -14.30
CA ASP A 6 10.41 0.51 -13.42
C ASP A 6 9.59 1.29 -12.38
N MET A 7 9.63 0.84 -11.13
CA MET A 7 8.87 1.48 -10.07
C MET A 7 9.37 2.89 -9.77
N ALA A 8 10.64 3.18 -10.03
CA ALA A 8 11.14 4.54 -9.83
C ALA A 8 10.47 5.51 -10.80
N LEU A 9 10.35 5.12 -12.06
CA LEU A 9 9.66 5.94 -13.04
C LEU A 9 8.17 6.04 -12.72
N PHE A 10 7.58 4.92 -12.35
CA PHE A 10 6.16 4.90 -12.03
C PHE A 10 5.81 5.86 -10.90
N LEU A 11 6.65 5.94 -9.87
CA LEU A 11 6.37 6.75 -8.69
C LEU A 11 6.92 8.17 -8.76
N THR A 12 7.67 8.52 -9.80
CA THR A 12 8.32 9.82 -9.90
C THR A 12 7.36 10.98 -9.60
N ALA A 13 6.15 10.91 -10.09
CA ALA A 13 5.20 12.01 -9.96
C ALA A 13 4.70 12.20 -8.53
N VAL A 14 4.78 11.17 -7.69
CA VAL A 14 4.23 11.25 -6.34
C VAL A 14 5.28 11.12 -5.23
N LEU A 15 6.53 10.78 -5.58
CA LEU A 15 7.58 10.67 -4.58
C LEU A 15 8.01 12.05 -4.11
N LYS A 16 8.04 12.23 -2.80
CA LYS A 16 8.42 13.51 -2.20
C LYS A 16 9.22 13.25 -0.94
N GLY A 17 9.87 14.31 -0.44
CA GLY A 17 10.58 14.24 0.80
C GLY A 17 12.07 14.02 0.59
N ALA A 18 12.77 13.72 1.68
CA ALA A 18 14.21 13.54 1.67
C ALA A 18 14.61 12.32 0.86
N HIS A 19 15.86 12.30 0.45
CA HIS A 19 16.38 11.20 -0.35
C HIS A 19 16.18 9.85 0.34
N ALA A 20 16.47 9.77 1.63
CA ALA A 20 16.34 8.51 2.35
C ALA A 20 14.88 8.00 2.36
N THR A 21 13.94 8.94 2.52
CA THR A 21 12.52 8.59 2.51
C THR A 21 12.11 8.05 1.14
N ARG A 22 12.56 8.74 0.08
CA ARG A 22 12.24 8.30 -1.27
C ARG A 22 12.83 6.93 -1.58
N GLN A 23 14.07 6.69 -1.12
CA GLN A 23 14.70 5.39 -1.32
C GLN A 23 13.96 4.28 -0.60
N ARG A 24 13.48 4.55 0.62
CA ARG A 24 12.71 3.57 1.36
C ARG A 24 11.43 3.20 0.61
N HIS A 25 10.74 4.21 0.09
CA HIS A 25 9.51 3.95 -0.67
C HIS A 25 9.80 3.14 -1.95
N LEU A 26 10.89 3.46 -2.63
CA LEU A 26 11.25 2.73 -3.84
C LEU A 26 11.58 1.27 -3.53
N ASN A 27 12.33 1.05 -2.46
CA ASN A 27 12.68 -0.31 -2.07
C ASN A 27 11.44 -1.11 -1.72
N GLN A 28 10.53 -0.51 -0.97
CA GLN A 28 9.29 -1.17 -0.59
C GLN A 28 8.38 -1.39 -1.80
N ALA A 29 8.33 -0.44 -2.72
CA ALA A 29 7.52 -0.58 -3.92
C ALA A 29 8.02 -1.74 -4.77
N ARG A 30 9.34 -1.91 -4.86
CA ARG A 30 9.90 -3.04 -5.60
C ARG A 30 9.59 -4.37 -4.94
N LEU A 31 9.58 -4.40 -3.61
CA LEU A 31 9.19 -5.61 -2.88
C LEU A 31 7.71 -5.93 -3.10
N ILE A 32 6.86 -4.91 -3.12
CA ILE A 32 5.45 -5.08 -3.41
C ILE A 32 5.27 -5.63 -4.82
N GLN A 33 5.98 -5.05 -5.78
CA GLN A 33 5.94 -5.51 -7.16
C GLN A 33 6.36 -6.97 -7.27
N ALA A 34 7.44 -7.33 -6.60
CA ALA A 34 7.93 -8.71 -6.64
C ALA A 34 6.92 -9.68 -6.05
N ALA A 35 6.27 -9.30 -4.95
CA ALA A 35 5.29 -10.15 -4.30
C ALA A 35 4.08 -10.39 -5.21
N ILE A 36 3.57 -9.32 -5.83
CA ILE A 36 2.41 -9.43 -6.70
C ILE A 36 2.78 -10.20 -7.97
N GLN A 37 3.98 -9.95 -8.48
CA GLN A 37 4.47 -10.68 -9.65
C GLN A 37 4.55 -12.18 -9.36
N GLN A 38 5.04 -12.53 -8.19
CA GLN A 38 5.19 -13.92 -7.83
C GLN A 38 3.83 -14.62 -7.70
N ARG A 39 2.84 -13.91 -7.16
CA ARG A 39 1.53 -14.49 -6.91
C ARG A 39 0.64 -14.52 -8.16
N TRP A 40 0.68 -13.47 -8.97
CA TRP A 40 -0.22 -13.33 -10.12
C TRP A 40 0.49 -13.13 -11.45
N GLN A 41 1.83 -13.09 -11.45
CA GLN A 41 2.62 -12.84 -12.65
C GLN A 41 2.23 -11.50 -13.30
N LEU A 42 2.10 -10.48 -12.46
CA LEU A 42 1.57 -9.20 -12.87
C LEU A 42 2.45 -8.10 -12.30
N ASP A 43 3.50 -7.72 -13.03
CA ASP A 43 4.48 -6.74 -12.56
C ASP A 43 4.20 -5.31 -13.00
N ASN A 44 3.14 -5.09 -13.76
CA ASN A 44 2.79 -3.76 -14.24
C ASN A 44 1.74 -3.15 -13.30
N PRO A 45 2.13 -2.13 -12.49
CA PRO A 45 1.20 -1.57 -11.51
C PRO A 45 -0.06 -0.98 -12.13
N TRP A 46 0.00 -0.55 -13.40
CA TRP A 46 -1.19 -0.03 -14.06
C TRP A 46 -2.27 -1.09 -14.24
N ARG A 47 -1.91 -2.36 -14.12
CA ARG A 47 -2.84 -3.47 -14.27
C ARG A 47 -3.28 -4.05 -12.93
N TRP A 48 -2.75 -3.54 -11.82
CA TRP A 48 -3.13 -4.03 -10.50
C TRP A 48 -4.55 -3.62 -10.18
N GLN A 49 -5.22 -4.46 -9.42
CA GLN A 49 -6.57 -4.22 -8.94
C GLN A 49 -6.55 -4.17 -7.42
N LEU A 50 -7.64 -3.68 -6.86
CA LEU A 50 -7.75 -3.58 -5.40
C LEU A 50 -7.47 -4.91 -4.72
N LYS A 51 -7.96 -6.01 -5.27
CA LYS A 51 -7.77 -7.32 -4.65
C LYS A 51 -6.30 -7.69 -4.51
N HIS A 52 -5.45 -7.24 -5.43
CA HIS A 52 -4.02 -7.55 -5.36
C HIS A 52 -3.39 -6.87 -4.17
N LEU A 53 -3.73 -5.61 -3.94
CA LEU A 53 -3.17 -4.86 -2.83
C LEU A 53 -3.79 -5.31 -1.51
N GLN A 54 -5.06 -5.69 -1.51
CA GLN A 54 -5.68 -6.25 -0.32
C GLN A 54 -5.01 -7.54 0.10
N TRP A 55 -4.71 -8.40 -0.86
CA TRP A 55 -3.98 -9.63 -0.59
C TRP A 55 -2.63 -9.32 0.04
N LEU A 56 -1.93 -8.35 -0.52
CA LEU A 56 -0.63 -7.97 0.00
C LEU A 56 -0.71 -7.60 1.47
N MET A 57 -1.67 -6.75 1.81
CA MET A 57 -1.80 -6.28 3.20
C MET A 57 -2.29 -7.35 4.14
N ARG A 58 -3.21 -8.20 3.70
CA ARG A 58 -3.83 -9.19 4.58
C ARG A 58 -3.04 -10.48 4.70
N GLU A 59 -2.44 -10.90 3.59
CA GLU A 59 -1.79 -12.21 3.55
C GLU A 59 -0.27 -12.09 3.54
N HIS A 60 0.26 -11.37 2.58
CA HIS A 60 1.71 -11.32 2.42
C HIS A 60 2.41 -10.62 3.59
N LEU A 61 1.81 -9.54 4.09
CA LEU A 61 2.37 -8.78 5.19
C LEU A 61 1.83 -9.19 6.55
N ALA A 62 1.08 -10.29 6.61
CA ALA A 62 0.39 -10.68 7.83
C ALA A 62 1.33 -10.87 9.01
N GLU A 63 2.53 -11.38 8.77
CA GLU A 63 3.47 -11.67 9.84
C GLU A 63 4.51 -10.58 10.04
N HIS A 64 4.40 -9.50 9.31
CA HIS A 64 5.29 -8.37 9.54
C HIS A 64 4.86 -7.61 10.78
N SER A 65 5.81 -6.93 11.43
CA SER A 65 5.48 -6.13 12.59
C SER A 65 4.51 -5.01 12.23
N PRO A 66 3.76 -4.48 13.20
CA PRO A 66 2.89 -3.33 12.93
C PRO A 66 3.65 -2.15 12.36
N HIS A 67 4.86 -1.92 12.83
CA HIS A 67 5.72 -0.85 12.33
C HIS A 67 6.02 -1.03 10.85
N SER A 68 6.42 -2.23 10.47
CA SER A 68 6.73 -2.56 9.09
C SER A 68 5.51 -2.41 8.21
N ARG A 69 4.37 -2.94 8.67
CA ARG A 69 3.13 -2.85 7.91
C ARG A 69 2.68 -1.41 7.71
N TYR A 70 2.91 -0.57 8.70
CA TYR A 70 2.58 0.85 8.59
C TYR A 70 3.36 1.50 7.45
N TYR A 71 4.67 1.23 7.38
CA TYR A 71 5.49 1.84 6.33
C TYR A 71 5.18 1.28 4.94
N TYR A 72 4.86 -0.01 4.85
CA TYR A 72 4.37 -0.55 3.59
C TYR A 72 3.05 0.10 3.18
N GLY A 73 2.21 0.39 4.16
CA GLY A 73 0.95 1.10 3.91
C GLY A 73 1.15 2.46 3.30
N LEU A 74 2.16 3.20 3.80
CA LEU A 74 2.46 4.52 3.25
C LEU A 74 2.90 4.41 1.79
N THR A 75 3.74 3.43 1.49
CA THR A 75 4.19 3.21 0.12
C THR A 75 3.03 2.81 -0.77
N MET A 76 2.15 1.97 -0.26
CA MET A 76 0.99 1.54 -1.01
C MET A 76 0.06 2.71 -1.34
N ARG A 77 -0.07 3.68 -0.43
CA ARG A 77 -0.85 4.88 -0.71
C ARG A 77 -0.27 5.67 -1.87
N LEU A 78 1.06 5.73 -1.96
CA LEU A 78 1.70 6.41 -3.09
C LEU A 78 1.38 5.69 -4.40
N ILE A 79 1.40 4.37 -4.38
CA ILE A 79 1.07 3.58 -5.56
C ILE A 79 -0.37 3.87 -5.98
N VAL A 80 -1.29 3.84 -5.03
CA VAL A 80 -2.71 4.08 -5.31
C VAL A 80 -2.93 5.50 -5.83
N ARG A 81 -2.21 6.47 -5.27
CA ARG A 81 -2.29 7.85 -5.72
C ARG A 81 -1.82 7.97 -7.16
N ARG A 82 -0.71 7.33 -7.48
CA ARG A 82 -0.19 7.36 -8.84
C ARG A 82 -1.16 6.73 -9.83
N LEU A 83 -1.88 5.69 -9.39
CA LEU A 83 -2.88 5.03 -10.23
C LEU A 83 -4.17 5.84 -10.35
N GLY A 84 -4.33 6.89 -9.55
CA GLY A 84 -5.54 7.68 -9.57
C GLY A 84 -6.73 7.01 -8.94
N LYS A 85 -6.48 6.07 -8.02
CA LYS A 85 -7.54 5.26 -7.41
C LYS A 85 -7.78 5.55 -5.94
N GLU A 86 -7.28 6.67 -5.43
CA GLU A 86 -7.38 6.97 -4.00
C GLU A 86 -8.82 6.90 -3.48
N GLY A 87 -9.74 7.50 -4.23
CA GLY A 87 -11.13 7.51 -3.80
C GLY A 87 -11.78 6.14 -3.89
N ASP A 88 -11.49 5.43 -4.98
CA ASP A 88 -12.11 4.13 -5.24
C ASP A 88 -11.59 3.04 -4.32
N TRP A 89 -10.33 3.14 -3.90
CA TRP A 89 -9.69 2.08 -3.16
C TRP A 89 -9.42 2.44 -1.69
N ARG A 90 -10.17 3.37 -1.15
CA ARG A 90 -9.92 3.79 0.23
C ARG A 90 -10.15 2.68 1.26
N LEU A 91 -10.92 1.65 0.91
CA LEU A 91 -11.11 0.53 1.81
C LEU A 91 -9.81 -0.24 2.07
N LEU A 92 -8.81 0.00 1.26
CA LEU A 92 -7.52 -0.68 1.41
C LEU A 92 -6.89 -0.38 2.76
N TRP A 93 -7.09 0.84 3.28
CA TRP A 93 -6.49 1.21 4.56
C TRP A 93 -7.41 0.98 5.74
N ARG A 94 -8.55 0.40 5.50
CA ARG A 94 -9.47 0.11 6.58
C ARG A 94 -9.47 -1.37 6.86
N SER A 95 -8.59 -1.78 7.79
CA SER A 95 -8.64 -3.15 8.27
C SER A 95 -9.89 -3.32 9.12
N PRO A 96 -10.35 -4.54 9.34
CA PRO A 96 -11.48 -4.77 10.24
C PRO A 96 -11.25 -4.17 11.62
N LEU A 97 -10.04 -4.28 12.12
CA LEU A 97 -9.70 -3.74 13.41
C LEU A 97 -9.83 -2.22 13.42
N GLN A 98 -9.34 -1.58 12.37
CA GLN A 98 -9.40 -0.15 12.26
C GLN A 98 -10.83 0.35 12.12
N ARG A 99 -11.66 -0.40 11.40
CA ARG A 99 -13.07 -0.05 11.29
C ARG A 99 -13.76 -0.11 12.64
N ALA A 100 -13.46 -1.13 13.44
CA ALA A 100 -14.03 -1.24 14.77
C ALA A 100 -13.62 -0.07 15.64
N ALA A 101 -12.36 0.32 15.58
CA ALA A 101 -11.86 1.44 16.36
C ALA A 101 -12.55 2.73 15.95
N ASN A 102 -12.72 2.95 14.66
CA ASN A 102 -13.38 4.14 14.17
C ASN A 102 -14.83 4.18 14.56
N ALA A 103 -15.50 3.06 14.53
CA ALA A 103 -16.90 2.98 14.94
C ALA A 103 -17.04 3.31 16.42
N THR A 104 -16.13 2.84 17.24
CA THR A 104 -16.12 3.13 18.65
C THR A 104 -15.92 4.61 18.89
N LYS A 105 -14.99 5.23 18.19
CA LYS A 105 -14.78 6.65 18.32
C LYS A 105 -16.00 7.45 17.92
N SER A 106 -16.63 7.06 16.87
CA SER A 106 -17.82 7.74 16.42
C SER A 106 -18.90 7.70 17.46
N ARG A 107 -19.00 6.59 18.12
CA ARG A 107 -20.00 6.40 19.11
C ARG A 107 -19.71 7.15 20.35
N PHE A 108 -18.49 7.37 20.68
CA PHE A 108 -18.09 7.89 21.91
C PHE A 108 -17.59 9.17 21.78
N ASP A 109 -17.66 9.68 21.47
CA ASP A 109 -17.24 10.62 21.29
C ASP A 109 -16.58 11.11 22.13
N PRO A 110 -16.05 10.96 22.79
CA PRO A 110 -15.28 10.81 23.33
C PRO A 110 -14.56 10.65 23.87
N HIS A 111 -14.63 10.30 24.16
CA HIS A 111 -14.15 9.75 24.77
C HIS A 111 -13.89 8.91 24.97
N THR A 112 -14.12 8.76 24.95
CA THR A 112 -14.04 7.80 25.24
C THR A 112 -13.71 7.09 25.00
N GLU A 113 -13.53 6.67 24.97
CA GLU A 113 -13.44 5.81 24.81
C GLU A 113 -13.36 5.41 24.77
#